data_b438f36e6312abbfd5e6272f5c0c4b54
#
_entry.id   b438f36e6312abbfd5e6272f5c0c4b54
#
_cell.length_a   1.000
_cell.length_b   1.000
_cell.length_c   1.000
_cell.angle_alpha   90.00
_cell.angle_beta   90.00
_cell.angle_gamma   90.00
#
_symmetry.space_group_name_H-M   'P 1'
#
loop_
_entity.id
_entity.type
_entity.pdbx_description
1 polymer ?
#
loop_
_entity_poly.entity_id
_entity_poly.type
_entity_poly.pdbx_seq_one_letter_code
_entity_poly.pdbx_strand_id
1 'polypeptide(L)'
;TASSSVAQARKAGGITILDKLHQKHMKVKYLGWTTDGNKFRIYMKNPPKFGSNGLPDFSGVKLRDNPIYGAFFRAMNASTHNLPATQVYAALEKGVVDAAAWATYGLRGLKWDKFLRHAVVPDFYSTDIGWIINLNKWNGLSSKAKDIIQSTVKEFEVINKNMLQKLHDEEKAALTKGGMKFHKVPNPKKYLKLAVDSAYERMMERLKKAGRSTEHVSKLRAAFRQ
;
A
#
# COMPACT_ATOMS: atom_id res chain seq x y z
N THR A 1 -0.61 -0.93 6.18
CA THR A 1 0.28 -2.04 5.77
C THR A 1 -0.23 -3.34 6.36
N ALA A 2 -1.05 -4.05 5.59
CA ALA A 2 -1.47 -5.40 5.94
C ALA A 2 -0.37 -6.39 5.58
N SER A 3 -0.01 -7.28 6.50
CA SER A 3 0.81 -8.46 6.22
C SER A 3 -0.04 -9.71 6.12
N SER A 4 -1.25 -9.67 6.68
CA SER A 4 -2.23 -10.74 6.62
C SER A 4 -2.98 -10.73 5.29
N SER A 5 -3.33 -11.91 4.80
CA SER A 5 -4.30 -12.03 3.71
C SER A 5 -5.71 -11.60 4.17
N VAL A 6 -6.59 -11.33 3.23
CA VAL A 6 -7.99 -11.01 3.56
C VAL A 6 -8.68 -12.12 4.36
N ALA A 7 -8.37 -13.38 4.06
CA ALA A 7 -8.89 -14.52 4.80
C ALA A 7 -8.45 -14.54 6.27
N GLN A 8 -7.15 -14.27 6.53
CA GLN A 8 -6.62 -14.12 7.88
C GLN A 8 -7.25 -12.92 8.61
N ALA A 9 -7.36 -11.77 7.92
CA ALA A 9 -7.99 -10.57 8.47
C ALA A 9 -9.47 -10.78 8.81
N ARG A 10 -10.20 -11.57 8.00
CA ARG A 10 -11.59 -11.99 8.31
C ARG A 10 -11.64 -12.85 9.57
N LYS A 11 -10.80 -13.87 9.66
CA LYS A 11 -10.72 -14.76 10.82
C LYS A 11 -10.40 -14.01 12.11
N ALA A 12 -9.52 -13.00 12.03
CA ALA A 12 -9.14 -12.15 13.17
C ALA A 12 -10.16 -11.03 13.47
N GLY A 13 -11.29 -10.95 12.76
CA GLY A 13 -12.32 -9.93 12.96
C GLY A 13 -12.01 -8.56 12.35
N GLY A 14 -10.90 -8.39 11.65
CA GLY A 14 -10.47 -7.11 11.07
C GLY A 14 -11.48 -6.55 10.06
N ILE A 15 -12.03 -7.38 9.19
CA ILE A 15 -13.07 -6.97 8.22
C ILE A 15 -14.34 -6.51 8.95
N THR A 16 -14.73 -7.19 10.03
CA THR A 16 -15.89 -6.81 10.85
C THR A 16 -15.68 -5.45 11.53
N ILE A 17 -14.46 -5.17 12.03
CA ILE A 17 -14.13 -3.87 12.62
C ILE A 17 -14.20 -2.79 11.55
N LEU A 18 -13.62 -3.01 10.37
CA LEU A 18 -13.69 -2.06 9.25
C LEU A 18 -15.14 -1.79 8.86
N ASP A 19 -15.97 -2.83 8.71
CA ASP A 19 -17.38 -2.67 8.36
C ASP A 19 -18.13 -1.81 9.37
N LYS A 20 -17.97 -2.07 10.68
CA LYS A 20 -18.60 -1.25 11.74
C LYS A 20 -18.15 0.22 11.66
N LEU A 21 -16.87 0.48 11.45
CA LEU A 21 -16.34 1.84 11.31
C LEU A 21 -16.89 2.55 10.07
N HIS A 22 -16.96 1.86 8.94
CA HIS A 22 -17.50 2.40 7.68
C HIS A 22 -19.01 2.71 7.81
N GLN A 23 -19.78 1.82 8.42
CA GLN A 23 -21.20 2.07 8.67
C GLN A 23 -21.41 3.28 9.59
N LYS A 24 -20.64 3.37 10.68
CA LYS A 24 -20.74 4.47 11.66
C LYS A 24 -20.39 5.83 11.06
N HIS A 25 -19.26 5.90 10.34
CA HIS A 25 -18.67 7.18 9.94
C HIS A 25 -18.92 7.57 8.49
N MET A 26 -19.22 6.62 7.61
CA MET A 26 -19.38 6.86 6.16
C MET A 26 -20.76 6.46 5.62
N LYS A 27 -21.58 5.78 6.43
CA LYS A 27 -22.89 5.27 6.01
C LYS A 27 -22.80 4.33 4.81
N VAL A 28 -21.76 3.48 4.81
CA VAL A 28 -21.55 2.44 3.81
C VAL A 28 -21.34 1.09 4.47
N LYS A 29 -21.77 0.03 3.81
CA LYS A 29 -21.43 -1.35 4.12
C LYS A 29 -20.08 -1.69 3.47
N TYR A 30 -19.15 -2.19 4.26
CA TYR A 30 -17.86 -2.71 3.77
C TYR A 30 -17.99 -4.19 3.48
N LEU A 31 -17.73 -4.61 2.23
CA LEU A 31 -17.98 -5.98 1.78
C LEU A 31 -16.73 -6.86 1.84
N GLY A 32 -15.59 -6.34 1.44
CA GLY A 32 -14.33 -7.07 1.34
C GLY A 32 -13.29 -6.35 0.49
N TRP A 33 -12.28 -7.08 0.04
CA TRP A 33 -11.16 -6.52 -0.72
C TRP A 33 -11.25 -6.81 -2.22
N THR A 34 -10.97 -5.79 -3.04
CA THR A 34 -10.74 -6.00 -4.47
C THR A 34 -9.30 -6.42 -4.73
N THR A 35 -8.36 -6.06 -3.84
CA THR A 35 -6.95 -6.37 -3.99
C THR A 35 -6.41 -6.96 -2.69
N ASP A 36 -5.91 -8.21 -2.74
CA ASP A 36 -5.20 -8.87 -1.65
C ASP A 36 -3.73 -9.07 -2.10
N GLY A 37 -2.80 -8.41 -1.41
CA GLY A 37 -1.38 -8.50 -1.73
C GLY A 37 -0.87 -7.45 -2.74
N ASN A 38 -1.59 -6.34 -2.91
CA ASN A 38 -1.09 -5.21 -3.69
C ASN A 38 0.09 -4.54 -2.95
N LYS A 39 1.31 -4.89 -3.36
CA LYS A 39 2.56 -4.47 -2.72
C LYS A 39 3.12 -3.23 -3.38
N PHE A 40 3.81 -2.40 -2.59
CA PHE A 40 4.46 -1.18 -3.04
C PHE A 40 5.95 -1.22 -2.79
N ARG A 41 6.69 -0.64 -3.74
CA ARG A 41 8.14 -0.61 -3.78
C ARG A 41 8.63 0.80 -4.10
N ILE A 42 9.83 1.13 -3.63
CA ILE A 42 10.51 2.36 -4.00
C ILE A 42 11.34 2.08 -5.25
N TYR A 43 11.18 2.92 -6.25
CA TYR A 43 11.94 2.91 -7.51
C TYR A 43 12.72 4.21 -7.64
N MET A 44 13.96 4.13 -8.13
CA MET A 44 14.91 5.25 -8.12
C MET A 44 15.64 5.38 -9.45
N LYS A 45 16.07 6.60 -9.80
CA LYS A 45 16.97 6.84 -10.94
C LYS A 45 18.36 6.28 -10.69
N ASN A 46 18.89 6.52 -9.49
CA ASN A 46 20.24 6.14 -9.06
C ASN A 46 20.19 4.99 -8.03
N PRO A 47 21.28 4.23 -7.86
CA PRO A 47 21.37 3.21 -6.83
C PRO A 47 21.09 3.78 -5.42
N PRO A 48 20.34 3.05 -4.57
CA PRO A 48 20.13 3.46 -3.19
C PRO A 48 21.44 3.39 -2.40
N LYS A 49 21.63 4.34 -1.48
CA LYS A 49 22.64 4.26 -0.43
C LYS A 49 22.03 3.62 0.81
N PHE A 50 22.88 2.97 1.62
CA PHE A 50 22.46 2.37 2.89
C PHE A 50 23.33 2.92 4.01
N GLY A 51 22.68 3.31 5.11
CA GLY A 51 23.35 3.76 6.31
C GLY A 51 23.97 2.60 7.11
N SER A 52 24.79 2.92 8.09
CA SER A 52 25.40 1.94 9.01
C SER A 52 24.36 1.13 9.80
N ASN A 53 23.15 1.65 9.96
CA ASN A 53 22.03 0.97 10.61
C ASN A 53 21.33 -0.06 9.69
N GLY A 54 21.80 -0.23 8.44
CA GLY A 54 21.26 -1.13 7.43
C GLY A 54 19.94 -0.71 6.80
N LEU A 55 19.53 0.55 6.99
CA LEU A 55 18.36 1.14 6.32
C LEU A 55 18.81 1.94 5.09
N PRO A 56 17.92 2.13 4.09
CA PRO A 56 18.18 3.11 3.04
C PRO A 56 18.40 4.52 3.65
N ASP A 57 19.35 5.23 3.09
CA ASP A 57 19.57 6.65 3.35
C ASP A 57 19.23 7.42 2.07
N PHE A 58 18.16 8.18 2.11
CA PHE A 58 17.69 8.98 0.99
C PHE A 58 18.08 10.46 1.10
N SER A 59 19.15 10.78 1.85
CA SER A 59 19.70 12.14 1.90
C SER A 59 20.01 12.64 0.50
N GLY A 60 19.46 13.80 0.14
CA GLY A 60 19.58 14.40 -1.17
C GLY A 60 18.68 13.81 -2.27
N VAL A 61 17.87 12.78 -1.95
CA VAL A 61 16.91 12.20 -2.89
C VAL A 61 15.57 12.91 -2.80
N LYS A 62 15.09 13.45 -3.94
CA LYS A 62 13.75 14.02 -4.08
C LYS A 62 12.79 12.89 -4.43
N LEU A 63 12.04 12.43 -3.43
CA LEU A 63 11.17 11.26 -3.54
C LEU A 63 9.70 11.67 -3.67
N ARG A 64 9.07 11.25 -4.76
CA ARG A 64 7.61 11.39 -4.91
C ARG A 64 6.89 10.54 -3.87
N ASP A 65 6.05 11.17 -3.07
CA ASP A 65 5.24 10.48 -2.08
C ASP A 65 3.73 10.67 -2.33
N ASN A 66 2.98 10.06 -1.45
CA ASN A 66 1.59 10.41 -1.18
C ASN A 66 1.37 10.48 0.36
N PRO A 67 0.23 11.03 0.82
CA PRO A 67 -0.02 11.19 2.25
C PRO A 67 -0.01 9.88 3.08
N ILE A 68 0.04 8.72 2.43
CA ILE A 68 -0.04 7.42 3.11
C ILE A 68 1.32 7.01 3.68
N TYR A 69 2.42 7.20 2.94
CA TYR A 69 3.75 6.70 3.31
C TYR A 69 4.86 7.75 3.37
N GLY A 70 4.53 9.04 3.23
CA GLY A 70 5.53 10.11 3.31
C GLY A 70 6.31 10.16 4.63
N ALA A 71 5.67 9.85 5.77
CA ALA A 71 6.35 9.77 7.06
C ALA A 71 7.46 8.71 7.07
N PHE A 72 7.22 7.55 6.47
CA PHE A 72 8.23 6.50 6.31
C PHE A 72 9.45 6.96 5.50
N PHE A 73 9.22 7.71 4.42
CA PHE A 73 10.32 8.21 3.59
C PHE A 73 11.15 9.27 4.30
N ARG A 74 10.49 10.20 5.02
CA ARG A 74 11.19 11.21 5.83
C ARG A 74 12.03 10.60 6.95
N ALA A 75 11.58 9.48 7.53
CA ALA A 75 12.36 8.75 8.53
C ALA A 75 13.66 8.12 7.96
N MET A 76 13.82 8.12 6.63
CA MET A 76 15.03 7.70 5.90
C MET A 76 15.67 8.91 5.17
N ASN A 77 15.48 10.11 5.68
CA ASN A 77 16.08 11.37 5.21
C ASN A 77 15.66 11.81 3.80
N ALA A 78 14.56 11.29 3.24
CA ALA A 78 14.08 11.72 1.93
C ALA A 78 13.49 13.14 1.96
N SER A 79 13.79 13.95 0.95
CA SER A 79 12.98 15.12 0.61
C SER A 79 11.74 14.65 -0.15
N THR A 80 10.54 14.86 0.43
CA THR A 80 9.31 14.29 -0.13
C THR A 80 8.48 15.32 -0.87
N HIS A 81 7.97 14.95 -2.05
CA HIS A 81 7.13 15.78 -2.91
C HIS A 81 5.80 15.06 -3.19
N ASN A 82 4.71 15.63 -2.70
CA ASN A 82 3.38 15.05 -2.93
C ASN A 82 2.86 15.45 -4.32
N LEU A 83 2.80 14.49 -5.23
CA LEU A 83 2.36 14.67 -6.61
C LEU A 83 1.32 13.61 -7.00
N PRO A 84 0.25 13.98 -7.73
CA PRO A 84 -0.62 13.01 -8.38
C PRO A 84 0.15 12.10 -9.34
N ALA A 85 -0.27 10.85 -9.49
CA ALA A 85 0.41 9.90 -10.38
C ALA A 85 0.52 10.39 -11.82
N THR A 86 -0.47 11.13 -12.29
CA THR A 86 -0.51 11.73 -13.65
C THR A 86 0.61 12.75 -13.92
N GLN A 87 1.17 13.36 -12.88
CA GLN A 87 2.23 14.36 -13.00
C GLN A 87 3.65 13.77 -12.84
N VAL A 88 3.77 12.51 -12.39
CA VAL A 88 5.06 11.93 -12.01
C VAL A 88 5.97 11.71 -13.23
N TYR A 89 5.42 11.33 -14.38
CA TYR A 89 6.23 11.18 -15.59
C TYR A 89 7.00 12.47 -15.91
N ALA A 90 6.30 13.60 -16.03
CA ALA A 90 6.91 14.89 -16.30
C ALA A 90 7.85 15.35 -15.18
N ALA A 91 7.53 15.05 -13.92
CA ALA A 91 8.39 15.37 -12.79
C ALA A 91 9.69 14.55 -12.80
N LEU A 92 9.66 13.29 -13.21
CA LEU A 92 10.84 12.47 -13.42
C LEU A 92 11.68 12.98 -14.59
N GLU A 93 11.04 13.30 -15.72
CA GLU A 93 11.71 13.82 -16.91
C GLU A 93 12.46 15.11 -16.62
N LYS A 94 11.80 16.06 -15.93
CA LYS A 94 12.37 17.36 -15.59
C LYS A 94 13.31 17.36 -14.36
N GLY A 95 13.53 16.21 -13.73
CA GLY A 95 14.38 16.12 -12.52
C GLY A 95 13.78 16.78 -11.27
N VAL A 96 12.47 17.02 -11.23
CA VAL A 96 11.77 17.50 -10.03
C VAL A 96 11.78 16.42 -8.94
N VAL A 97 11.71 15.15 -9.33
CA VAL A 97 11.87 14.00 -8.44
C VAL A 97 12.85 12.99 -9.02
N ASP A 98 13.54 12.26 -8.13
CA ASP A 98 14.57 11.28 -8.46
C ASP A 98 14.11 9.84 -8.18
N ALA A 99 13.03 9.72 -7.41
CA ALA A 99 12.47 8.46 -6.98
C ALA A 99 10.95 8.56 -6.81
N ALA A 100 10.27 7.41 -6.90
CA ALA A 100 8.85 7.31 -6.63
C ALA A 100 8.51 5.94 -6.02
N ALA A 101 7.51 5.89 -5.16
CA ALA A 101 6.92 4.63 -4.76
C ALA A 101 5.70 4.31 -5.62
N TRP A 102 5.60 3.06 -6.02
CA TRP A 102 4.47 2.55 -6.81
C TRP A 102 4.21 1.08 -6.51
N ALA A 103 3.06 0.59 -6.98
CA ALA A 103 2.76 -0.82 -6.95
C ALA A 103 3.83 -1.64 -7.69
N THR A 104 4.02 -2.88 -7.31
CA THR A 104 5.01 -3.77 -7.92
C THR A 104 4.63 -4.24 -9.32
N TYR A 105 3.54 -3.73 -9.86
CA TYR A 105 3.08 -3.86 -11.25
C TYR A 105 2.63 -2.50 -11.80
N GLY A 106 2.61 -2.37 -13.13
CA GLY A 106 2.09 -1.19 -13.83
C GLY A 106 3.08 -0.03 -13.97
N LEU A 107 4.34 -0.16 -13.52
CA LEU A 107 5.37 0.87 -13.68
C LEU A 107 5.63 1.16 -15.16
N ARG A 108 5.69 0.10 -16.00
CA ARG A 108 5.88 0.20 -17.45
C ARG A 108 4.70 0.86 -18.15
N GLY A 109 3.47 0.56 -17.70
CA GLY A 109 2.26 1.22 -18.21
C GLY A 109 2.29 2.74 -18.00
N LEU A 110 2.90 3.20 -16.93
CA LEU A 110 3.14 4.62 -16.64
C LEU A 110 4.40 5.18 -17.34
N LYS A 111 5.18 4.33 -18.00
CA LYS A 111 6.46 4.67 -18.63
C LYS A 111 7.52 5.23 -17.68
N TRP A 112 7.38 5.00 -16.36
CA TRP A 112 8.33 5.49 -15.36
C TRP A 112 9.63 4.68 -15.37
N ASP A 113 9.59 3.44 -15.84
CA ASP A 113 10.74 2.57 -16.06
C ASP A 113 11.78 3.17 -17.03
N LYS A 114 11.42 4.15 -17.86
CA LYS A 114 12.36 4.93 -18.67
C LYS A 114 13.39 5.68 -17.82
N PHE A 115 12.97 6.14 -16.64
CA PHE A 115 13.79 6.95 -15.74
C PHE A 115 14.27 6.18 -14.52
N LEU A 116 13.42 5.32 -13.97
CA LEU A 116 13.66 4.58 -12.73
C LEU A 116 14.29 3.24 -13.07
N ARG A 117 15.56 3.05 -12.69
CA ARG A 117 16.38 1.88 -13.03
C ARG A 117 16.79 1.04 -11.83
N HIS A 118 16.44 1.49 -10.64
CA HIS A 118 16.79 0.84 -9.38
C HIS A 118 15.54 0.65 -8.53
N ALA A 119 15.43 -0.50 -7.89
CA ALA A 119 14.31 -0.85 -7.03
C ALA A 119 14.82 -1.32 -5.66
N VAL A 120 14.22 -0.82 -4.59
CA VAL A 120 14.56 -1.20 -3.21
C VAL A 120 13.67 -2.36 -2.77
N VAL A 121 14.25 -3.46 -2.32
CA VAL A 121 13.53 -4.64 -1.83
C VAL A 121 13.96 -5.00 -0.42
N PRO A 122 13.03 -5.49 0.44
CA PRO A 122 11.66 -5.94 0.15
C PRO A 122 10.66 -4.80 -0.06
N ASP A 123 9.46 -5.14 -0.52
CA ASP A 123 8.34 -4.23 -0.65
C ASP A 123 7.94 -3.72 0.74
N PHE A 124 7.81 -2.39 0.89
CA PHE A 124 7.64 -1.77 2.20
C PHE A 124 6.19 -1.62 2.65
N TYR A 125 5.27 -1.69 1.71
CA TYR A 125 3.87 -1.40 1.95
C TYR A 125 2.98 -2.37 1.19
N SER A 126 1.88 -2.78 1.81
CA SER A 126 0.79 -3.50 1.17
C SER A 126 -0.51 -2.77 1.45
N THR A 127 -1.36 -2.62 0.45
CA THR A 127 -2.66 -2.00 0.58
C THR A 127 -3.76 -2.90 0.04
N ASP A 128 -4.92 -2.72 0.60
CA ASP A 128 -6.18 -3.22 0.07
C ASP A 128 -6.93 -2.09 -0.64
N ILE A 129 -7.78 -2.47 -1.56
CA ILE A 129 -8.84 -1.62 -2.10
C ILE A 129 -10.15 -2.32 -1.76
N GLY A 130 -11.02 -1.62 -1.02
CA GLY A 130 -12.23 -2.22 -0.48
C GLY A 130 -13.46 -2.02 -1.37
N TRP A 131 -14.33 -3.02 -1.39
CA TRP A 131 -15.70 -2.88 -1.90
C TRP A 131 -16.58 -2.25 -0.85
N ILE A 132 -17.28 -1.18 -1.23
CA ILE A 132 -18.27 -0.52 -0.39
C ILE A 132 -19.58 -0.33 -1.14
N ILE A 133 -20.69 -0.37 -0.41
CA ILE A 133 -22.03 -0.07 -0.93
C ILE A 133 -22.75 0.87 0.04
N ASN A 134 -23.58 1.77 -0.48
CA ASN A 134 -24.41 2.64 0.35
C ASN A 134 -25.25 1.81 1.34
N LEU A 135 -25.24 2.19 2.63
CA LEU A 135 -25.85 1.39 3.70
C LEU A 135 -27.37 1.24 3.53
N ASN A 136 -28.06 2.29 3.10
CA ASN A 136 -29.52 2.22 2.89
C ASN A 136 -29.85 1.28 1.71
N LYS A 137 -29.07 1.34 0.62
CA LYS A 137 -29.22 0.41 -0.50
C LYS A 137 -28.98 -1.03 -0.06
N TRP A 138 -27.90 -1.25 0.71
CA TRP A 138 -27.61 -2.57 1.29
C TRP A 138 -28.75 -3.10 2.16
N ASN A 139 -29.27 -2.28 3.05
CA ASN A 139 -30.35 -2.68 3.96
C ASN A 139 -31.65 -3.05 3.22
N GLY A 140 -31.93 -2.37 2.11
CA GLY A 140 -33.10 -2.64 1.26
C GLY A 140 -32.97 -3.87 0.34
N LEU A 141 -31.80 -4.53 0.28
CA LEU A 141 -31.66 -5.76 -0.49
C LEU A 141 -32.30 -6.94 0.22
N SER A 142 -32.84 -7.89 -0.56
CA SER A 142 -33.28 -9.18 -0.05
C SER A 142 -32.11 -9.99 0.54
N SER A 143 -32.40 -10.94 1.44
CA SER A 143 -31.37 -11.84 1.99
C SER A 143 -30.62 -12.56 0.88
N LYS A 144 -31.34 -13.09 -0.12
CA LYS A 144 -30.74 -13.77 -1.27
C LYS A 144 -29.75 -12.88 -2.03
N ALA A 145 -30.09 -11.60 -2.27
CA ALA A 145 -29.20 -10.66 -2.95
C ALA A 145 -27.95 -10.37 -2.11
N LYS A 146 -28.09 -10.20 -0.78
CA LYS A 146 -26.97 -10.01 0.15
C LYS A 146 -26.03 -11.20 0.13
N ASP A 147 -26.56 -12.42 0.14
CA ASP A 147 -25.77 -13.66 0.13
C ASP A 147 -25.00 -13.80 -1.19
N ILE A 148 -25.65 -13.52 -2.32
CA ILE A 148 -24.99 -13.54 -3.64
C ILE A 148 -23.84 -12.53 -3.67
N ILE A 149 -24.05 -11.30 -3.25
CA ILE A 149 -23.01 -10.27 -3.23
C ILE A 149 -21.84 -10.70 -2.34
N GLN A 150 -22.13 -11.22 -1.14
CA GLN A 150 -21.06 -11.62 -0.22
C GLN A 150 -20.27 -12.84 -0.71
N SER A 151 -20.93 -13.83 -1.32
CA SER A 151 -20.24 -15.00 -1.90
C SER A 151 -19.37 -14.57 -3.07
N THR A 152 -19.90 -13.77 -3.98
CA THR A 152 -19.16 -13.24 -5.14
C THR A 152 -17.93 -12.43 -4.72
N VAL A 153 -18.05 -11.58 -3.68
CA VAL A 153 -16.90 -10.84 -3.16
C VAL A 153 -15.80 -11.78 -2.65
N LYS A 154 -16.17 -12.84 -1.90
CA LYS A 154 -15.20 -13.82 -1.39
C LYS A 154 -14.52 -14.61 -2.52
N GLU A 155 -15.27 -15.01 -3.53
CA GLU A 155 -14.72 -15.69 -4.72
C GLU A 155 -13.75 -14.77 -5.46
N PHE A 156 -14.15 -13.51 -5.65
CA PHE A 156 -13.32 -12.51 -6.32
C PHE A 156 -12.02 -12.24 -5.55
N GLU A 157 -12.04 -12.21 -4.22
CA GLU A 157 -10.82 -12.05 -3.40
C GLU A 157 -9.77 -13.12 -3.75
N VAL A 158 -10.20 -14.37 -3.96
CA VAL A 158 -9.30 -15.48 -4.33
C VAL A 158 -8.79 -15.32 -5.76
N ILE A 159 -9.68 -15.04 -6.72
CA ILE A 159 -9.34 -14.85 -8.14
C ILE A 159 -8.35 -13.69 -8.29
N ASN A 160 -8.64 -12.57 -7.63
CA ASN A 160 -7.84 -11.35 -7.74
C ASN A 160 -6.44 -11.55 -7.15
N LYS A 161 -6.31 -12.26 -6.04
CA LYS A 161 -5.00 -12.57 -5.45
C LYS A 161 -4.09 -13.30 -6.43
N ASN A 162 -4.61 -14.32 -7.11
CA ASN A 162 -3.85 -15.09 -8.10
C ASN A 162 -3.50 -14.24 -9.32
N MET A 163 -4.44 -13.42 -9.78
CA MET A 163 -4.20 -12.49 -10.88
C MET A 163 -3.13 -11.45 -10.54
N LEU A 164 -3.18 -10.86 -9.35
CA LEU A 164 -2.15 -9.91 -8.90
C LEU A 164 -0.78 -10.55 -8.80
N GLN A 165 -0.67 -11.78 -8.28
CA GLN A 165 0.61 -12.48 -8.23
C GLN A 165 1.20 -12.64 -9.62
N LYS A 166 0.41 -13.06 -10.61
CA LYS A 166 0.83 -13.16 -12.01
C LYS A 166 1.32 -11.82 -12.56
N LEU A 167 0.56 -10.74 -12.34
CA LEU A 167 0.95 -9.39 -12.77
C LEU A 167 2.27 -8.93 -12.13
N HIS A 168 2.49 -9.23 -10.85
CA HIS A 168 3.75 -8.93 -10.17
C HIS A 168 4.93 -9.66 -10.81
N ASP A 169 4.76 -10.96 -11.11
CA ASP A 169 5.83 -11.79 -11.66
C ASP A 169 6.17 -11.37 -13.10
N GLU A 170 5.16 -11.12 -13.94
CA GLU A 170 5.32 -10.61 -15.30
C GLU A 170 6.01 -9.24 -15.34
N GLU A 171 5.57 -8.31 -14.48
CA GLU A 171 6.17 -6.99 -14.41
C GLU A 171 7.63 -7.06 -13.93
N LYS A 172 7.92 -7.85 -12.90
CA LYS A 172 9.28 -8.06 -12.39
C LYS A 172 10.19 -8.64 -13.47
N ALA A 173 9.73 -9.66 -14.20
CA ALA A 173 10.49 -10.26 -15.29
C ALA A 173 10.79 -9.23 -16.39
N ALA A 174 9.80 -8.46 -16.81
CA ALA A 174 9.94 -7.45 -17.84
C ALA A 174 10.85 -6.28 -17.41
N LEU A 175 10.73 -5.81 -16.17
CA LEU A 175 11.60 -4.77 -15.61
C LEU A 175 13.04 -5.27 -15.51
N THR A 176 13.28 -6.53 -15.10
CA THR A 176 14.61 -7.14 -15.07
C THR A 176 15.22 -7.22 -16.45
N LYS A 177 14.46 -7.70 -17.44
CA LYS A 177 14.88 -7.72 -18.85
C LYS A 177 15.20 -6.33 -19.38
N GLY A 178 14.46 -5.31 -18.93
CA GLY A 178 14.69 -3.89 -19.24
C GLY A 178 15.88 -3.26 -18.50
N GLY A 179 16.62 -4.00 -17.67
CA GLY A 179 17.82 -3.54 -16.96
C GLY A 179 17.56 -2.96 -15.55
N MET A 180 16.36 -3.14 -14.98
CA MET A 180 16.07 -2.77 -13.59
C MET A 180 16.95 -3.58 -12.63
N LYS A 181 17.63 -2.89 -11.72
CA LYS A 181 18.45 -3.49 -10.66
C LYS A 181 17.70 -3.49 -9.34
N PHE A 182 17.61 -4.65 -8.69
CA PHE A 182 16.92 -4.83 -7.40
C PHE A 182 17.94 -4.86 -6.28
N HIS A 183 17.84 -3.90 -5.36
CA HIS A 183 18.76 -3.72 -4.24
C HIS A 183 18.12 -4.19 -2.93
N LYS A 184 18.72 -5.21 -2.32
CA LYS A 184 18.25 -5.74 -1.03
C LYS A 184 18.66 -4.80 0.10
N VAL A 185 17.70 -4.42 0.95
CA VAL A 185 17.97 -3.67 2.17
C VAL A 185 18.77 -4.57 3.12
N PRO A 186 19.94 -4.13 3.65
CA PRO A 186 20.77 -4.93 4.55
C PRO A 186 20.04 -5.37 5.82
N ASN A 187 19.17 -4.50 6.40
CA ASN A 187 18.36 -4.84 7.56
C ASN A 187 16.85 -4.83 7.21
N PRO A 188 16.34 -5.88 6.54
CA PRO A 188 14.95 -5.90 6.07
C PRO A 188 13.93 -5.92 7.20
N LYS A 189 14.25 -6.54 8.35
CA LYS A 189 13.35 -6.57 9.52
C LYS A 189 13.12 -5.15 10.06
N LYS A 190 14.19 -4.38 10.25
CA LYS A 190 14.12 -2.99 10.72
C LYS A 190 13.40 -2.09 9.71
N TYR A 191 13.66 -2.28 8.42
CA TYR A 191 13.02 -1.55 7.34
C TYR A 191 11.50 -1.75 7.32
N LEU A 192 11.04 -3.00 7.36
CA LEU A 192 9.62 -3.33 7.39
C LEU A 192 8.95 -2.87 8.69
N LYS A 193 9.65 -3.00 9.83
CA LYS A 193 9.14 -2.47 11.10
C LYS A 193 8.93 -0.97 11.04
N LEU A 194 9.90 -0.22 10.52
CA LEU A 194 9.81 1.24 10.35
C LEU A 194 8.63 1.63 9.46
N ALA A 195 8.42 0.93 8.33
CA ALA A 195 7.31 1.20 7.43
C ALA A 195 5.95 1.02 8.12
N VAL A 196 5.82 -0.04 8.92
CA VAL A 196 4.59 -0.33 9.67
C VAL A 196 4.36 0.70 10.77
N ASP A 197 5.36 0.93 11.60
CA ASP A 197 5.23 1.85 12.74
C ASP A 197 4.86 3.24 12.25
N SER A 198 5.56 3.77 11.24
CA SER A 198 5.25 5.07 10.62
C SER A 198 3.81 5.17 10.11
N ALA A 199 3.25 4.09 9.55
CA ALA A 199 1.87 4.08 9.07
C ALA A 199 0.85 4.18 10.22
N TYR A 200 1.06 3.41 11.29
CA TYR A 200 0.15 3.43 12.45
C TYR A 200 0.31 4.68 13.30
N GLU A 201 1.52 5.18 13.51
CA GLU A 201 1.79 6.45 14.18
C GLU A 201 1.09 7.61 13.48
N ARG A 202 1.22 7.69 12.15
CA ARG A 202 0.50 8.68 11.34
C ARG A 202 -1.02 8.56 11.49
N MET A 203 -1.55 7.33 11.54
CA MET A 203 -2.98 7.11 11.74
C MET A 203 -3.42 7.63 13.13
N MET A 204 -2.66 7.32 14.16
CA MET A 204 -2.90 7.80 15.54
C MET A 204 -2.89 9.32 15.61
N GLU A 205 -1.87 9.95 15.04
CA GLU A 205 -1.76 11.42 15.00
C GLU A 205 -2.93 12.09 14.30
N ARG A 206 -3.34 11.57 13.14
CA ARG A 206 -4.49 12.09 12.40
C ARG A 206 -5.80 11.97 13.17
N LEU A 207 -6.03 10.85 13.83
CA LEU A 207 -7.21 10.66 14.66
C LEU A 207 -7.22 11.63 15.84
N LYS A 208 -6.08 11.77 16.54
CA LYS A 208 -5.94 12.72 17.65
C LYS A 208 -6.18 14.17 17.19
N LYS A 209 -5.56 14.60 16.10
CA LYS A 209 -5.79 15.95 15.52
C LYS A 209 -7.25 16.21 15.13
N ALA A 210 -7.97 15.17 14.74
CA ALA A 210 -9.38 15.25 14.40
C ALA A 210 -10.33 15.07 15.61
N GLY A 211 -9.81 14.99 16.84
CA GLY A 211 -10.60 14.75 18.06
C GLY A 211 -11.30 13.38 18.06
N ARG A 212 -10.77 12.39 17.33
CA ARG A 212 -11.39 11.07 17.19
C ARG A 212 -10.69 10.04 18.07
N SER A 213 -11.46 9.03 18.51
CA SER A 213 -10.93 7.90 19.27
C SER A 213 -9.90 7.12 18.50
N THR A 214 -8.81 6.73 19.17
CA THR A 214 -7.75 5.88 18.64
C THR A 214 -7.89 4.41 19.09
N GLU A 215 -8.94 4.09 19.84
CA GLU A 215 -9.15 2.77 20.46
C GLU A 215 -9.06 1.60 19.47
N HIS A 216 -9.61 1.79 18.26
CA HIS A 216 -9.63 0.73 17.27
C HIS A 216 -8.30 0.49 16.55
N VAL A 217 -7.33 1.41 16.66
CA VAL A 217 -6.07 1.31 15.91
C VAL A 217 -5.26 0.08 16.34
N SER A 218 -5.16 -0.19 17.64
CA SER A 218 -4.46 -1.37 18.16
C SER A 218 -5.12 -2.68 17.73
N LYS A 219 -6.46 -2.72 17.78
CA LYS A 219 -7.25 -3.89 17.33
C LYS A 219 -7.08 -4.14 15.83
N LEU A 220 -7.11 -3.07 15.02
CA LEU A 220 -6.84 -3.17 13.58
C LEU A 220 -5.40 -3.63 13.32
N ARG A 221 -4.41 -3.07 14.04
CA ARG A 221 -3.01 -3.50 13.91
C ARG A 221 -2.86 -4.99 14.17
N ALA A 222 -3.46 -5.51 15.25
CA ALA A 222 -3.42 -6.93 15.59
C ALA A 222 -4.09 -7.81 14.52
N ALA A 223 -5.25 -7.38 13.99
CA ALA A 223 -6.00 -8.15 12.99
C ALA A 223 -5.34 -8.20 11.61
N PHE A 224 -4.58 -7.16 11.23
CA PHE A 224 -3.96 -7.04 9.91
C PHE A 224 -2.45 -7.35 9.89
N ARG A 225 -1.90 -7.82 11.00
CA ARG A 225 -0.46 -8.09 11.16
C ARG A 225 -0.16 -9.46 11.78
N GLN A 226 -0.92 -10.45 11.39
CA GLN A 226 -0.69 -11.86 11.76
C GLN A 226 0.34 -12.54 10.84
#